data_6c7981d15465fad108f36045c68e0587
#
_entry.id   6c7981d15465fad108f36045c68e0587
#
_cell.length_a   1.000
_cell.length_b   1.000
_cell.length_c   1.000
_cell.angle_alpha   90.00
_cell.angle_beta   90.00
_cell.angle_gamma   90.00
#
_symmetry.space_group_name_H-M   'P 1'
#
loop_
_entity.id
_entity.type
_entity.pdbx_description
1 polymer ?
#
loop_
_entity_poly.entity_id
_entity_poly.type
_entity_poly.pdbx_seq_one_letter_code
_entity_poly.pdbx_strand_id
1 'polypeptide(L)'
;MCTLVTRRSFISLLGSAVSAFLGVSTAGAQEGYYGVGHDKWHQGFYSILKRNDGGGSCCNLMDCRPTQSRMVGDHYEVKVDGAWTPVPPDKINNVIAPDGGAHVCAPKQEGVNRGVLFCVVLPPDG
;
A
#
# COMPACT_ATOMS: atom_id res chain seq x y z
N MET A 1 -53.77 -14.71 -8.03
CA MET A 1 -53.14 -14.58 -7.08
C MET A 1 -52.29 -13.45 -6.96
N CYS A 2 -51.81 -12.87 -6.98
CA CYS A 2 -50.98 -11.82 -6.77
C CYS A 2 -51.06 -10.73 -7.67
N THR A 3 -51.84 -10.70 -8.52
CA THR A 3 -51.87 -9.71 -9.45
C THR A 3 -51.96 -8.39 -8.90
N LEU A 4 -52.78 -8.13 -8.15
CA LEU A 4 -52.91 -6.90 -7.69
C LEU A 4 -51.81 -6.44 -6.98
N VAL A 5 -51.31 -7.11 -6.33
CA VAL A 5 -50.24 -6.82 -5.52
C VAL A 5 -49.22 -6.19 -6.29
N THR A 6 -49.03 -6.65 -7.30
CA THR A 6 -48.00 -6.14 -8.04
C THR A 6 -48.06 -4.73 -8.25
N ARG A 7 -49.06 -4.22 -8.55
CA ARG A 7 -49.00 -2.95 -8.93
C ARG A 7 -48.61 -2.04 -7.91
N ARG A 8 -49.01 -2.27 -6.88
CA ARG A 8 -48.73 -1.39 -5.98
C ARG A 8 -47.39 -1.33 -5.75
N SER A 9 -46.87 -2.30 -5.88
CA SER A 9 -45.56 -2.33 -5.52
C SER A 9 -44.77 -1.49 -6.35
N PHE A 10 -45.14 -1.31 -7.42
CA PHE A 10 -44.28 -0.70 -8.24
C PHE A 10 -44.02 0.61 -7.83
N ILE A 11 -44.71 1.04 -7.14
CA ILE A 11 -44.55 2.28 -6.82
C ILE A 11 -43.36 2.43 -6.09
N SER A 12 -43.26 1.71 -5.25
CA SER A 12 -42.19 1.91 -4.41
C SER A 12 -40.99 1.85 -5.13
N LEU A 13 -40.95 1.27 -6.03
CA LEU A 13 -39.79 1.14 -6.68
C LEU A 13 -39.16 2.32 -6.93
N LEU A 14 -39.77 3.20 -7.10
CA LEU A 14 -39.16 4.26 -7.44
C LEU A 14 -38.18 4.59 -6.53
N GLY A 15 -38.47 4.55 -5.48
CA GLY A 15 -37.58 5.06 -4.62
C GLY A 15 -36.37 4.37 -4.62
N SER A 16 -36.49 3.30 -4.73
CA SER A 16 -35.36 2.56 -4.61
C SER A 16 -34.35 2.90 -5.52
N ALA A 17 -34.67 3.29 -6.43
CA ALA A 17 -33.70 3.48 -7.39
C ALA A 17 -32.59 4.09 -6.86
N VAL A 18 -32.74 4.82 -6.12
CA VAL A 18 -31.71 5.39 -5.66
C VAL A 18 -30.66 4.82 -5.22
N SER A 19 -30.87 4.16 -4.48
CA SER A 19 -29.82 3.61 -3.88
C SER A 19 -28.80 3.11 -4.60
N ALA A 20 -29.02 2.72 -5.47
CA ALA A 20 -28.00 2.20 -6.16
C ALA A 20 -26.68 2.76 -5.98
N PHE A 21 -26.59 3.81 -6.14
CA PHE A 21 -25.38 4.29 -6.21
C PHE A 21 -24.44 4.02 -5.24
N LEU A 22 -24.85 3.76 -4.27
CA LEU A 22 -23.97 3.54 -3.37
C LEU A 22 -22.98 2.66 -3.52
N GLY A 23 -23.16 1.80 -3.90
CA GLY A 23 -22.22 0.80 -3.79
C GLY A 23 -21.00 1.14 -4.29
N VAL A 24 -20.97 1.89 -4.79
CA VAL A 24 -19.85 2.21 -5.29
C VAL A 24 -18.75 2.33 -4.57
N SER A 25 -18.76 3.05 -3.80
CA SER A 25 -17.63 3.23 -3.16
C SER A 25 -16.72 2.25 -2.88
N THR A 26 -17.06 1.29 -2.66
CA THR A 26 -16.17 0.31 -2.35
C THR A 26 -14.91 0.35 -2.91
N ALA A 27 -14.79 0.85 -3.87
CA ALA A 27 -13.56 0.86 -4.42
C ALA A 27 -12.38 0.95 -3.58
N GLY A 28 -12.31 1.77 -2.89
CA GLY A 28 -11.10 1.93 -2.23
C GLY A 28 -10.51 0.82 -1.52
N ALA A 29 -11.24 0.00 -1.18
CA ALA A 29 -10.73 -1.05 -0.43
C ALA A 29 -9.59 -1.80 -0.96
N GLN A 30 -9.40 -1.79 -2.10
CA GLN A 30 -8.36 -2.57 -2.61
C GLN A 30 -6.99 -2.09 -2.40
N GLU A 31 -6.85 -0.98 -2.01
CA GLU A 31 -5.57 -0.48 -1.95
C GLU A 31 -4.68 -1.22 -1.06
N GLY A 32 -3.82 -1.87 -1.58
CA GLY A 32 -2.75 -2.45 -0.86
C GLY A 32 -2.94 -3.36 0.31
N TYR A 33 -2.95 -4.59 0.12
CA TYR A 33 -3.00 -5.51 1.20
C TYR A 33 -1.77 -5.25 2.05
N TYR A 34 -0.70 -4.86 1.50
CA TYR A 34 0.52 -4.64 2.23
C TYR A 34 0.75 -3.18 2.60
N GLY A 35 -0.24 -2.37 2.45
CA GLY A 35 -0.10 -0.97 2.86
C GLY A 35 -0.80 -0.03 1.93
N VAL A 36 -1.22 1.09 2.48
CA VAL A 36 -1.91 2.09 1.71
C VAL A 36 -0.91 2.82 0.83
N GLY A 37 -1.28 3.11 -0.36
CA GLY A 37 -0.46 3.90 -1.27
C GLY A 37 0.37 3.13 -2.27
N HIS A 38 0.35 1.81 -2.22
CA HIS A 38 1.12 1.02 -3.16
C HIS A 38 0.73 1.31 -4.60
N ASP A 39 -0.53 1.30 -4.90
CA ASP A 39 -0.98 1.41 -6.27
C ASP A 39 -0.55 2.70 -6.96
N LYS A 40 -0.47 3.75 -6.22
CA LYS A 40 -0.12 5.03 -6.80
C LYS A 40 1.29 4.98 -7.37
N TRP A 41 2.20 4.27 -6.75
CA TRP A 41 3.59 4.28 -7.13
C TRP A 41 4.07 3.02 -7.85
N HIS A 42 3.20 2.03 -7.95
CA HIS A 42 3.61 0.73 -8.50
C HIS A 42 4.21 0.82 -9.89
N GLN A 43 3.51 1.37 -10.82
CA GLN A 43 3.97 1.39 -12.18
C GLN A 43 5.19 2.27 -12.43
N GLY A 44 5.19 3.43 -11.89
CA GLY A 44 6.24 4.37 -12.24
C GLY A 44 7.46 4.35 -11.34
N PHE A 45 7.37 3.73 -10.21
CA PHE A 45 8.47 3.77 -9.27
C PHE A 45 8.84 2.40 -8.74
N TYR A 46 7.93 1.72 -8.07
CA TYR A 46 8.31 0.45 -7.45
C TYR A 46 8.74 -0.61 -8.45
N SER A 47 8.17 -0.59 -9.62
CA SER A 47 8.47 -1.62 -10.60
C SER A 47 9.91 -1.56 -11.11
N ILE A 48 10.56 -0.44 -10.94
CA ILE A 48 11.92 -0.30 -11.42
C ILE A 48 12.97 -0.43 -10.32
N LEU A 49 12.55 -0.52 -9.08
CA LEU A 49 13.52 -0.60 -8.00
C LEU A 49 14.17 -1.99 -7.94
N LYS A 50 15.47 -2.02 -7.78
CA LYS A 50 16.21 -3.27 -7.70
C LYS A 50 16.89 -3.38 -6.35
N ARG A 51 16.93 -4.58 -5.86
CA ARG A 51 17.56 -4.87 -4.58
C ARG A 51 19.07 -4.75 -4.71
N ASN A 52 19.72 -4.21 -3.70
CA ASN A 52 21.16 -4.06 -3.71
C ASN A 52 21.88 -5.41 -3.48
N ASP A 53 21.18 -6.38 -2.96
CA ASP A 53 21.78 -7.66 -2.64
C ASP A 53 21.74 -8.64 -3.82
N GLY A 54 21.34 -8.16 -4.98
CA GLY A 54 21.29 -9.05 -6.15
C GLY A 54 20.03 -9.90 -6.19
N GLY A 55 19.11 -9.69 -5.29
CA GLY A 55 17.89 -10.49 -5.24
C GLY A 55 16.81 -10.11 -6.24
N GLY A 56 17.10 -9.25 -7.18
CA GLY A 56 16.11 -8.88 -8.20
C GLY A 56 15.31 -7.65 -7.84
N SER A 57 14.04 -7.66 -8.13
CA SER A 57 13.18 -6.51 -7.89
C SER A 57 12.92 -6.29 -6.39
N CYS A 58 12.82 -5.03 -6.01
CA CYS A 58 12.46 -4.70 -4.64
C CYS A 58 10.99 -5.05 -4.40
N CYS A 59 10.16 -4.83 -5.37
CA CYS A 59 8.74 -5.07 -5.24
C CYS A 59 8.39 -6.45 -5.75
N ASN A 60 7.79 -7.23 -4.86
CA ASN A 60 7.32 -8.54 -5.25
C ASN A 60 5.83 -8.45 -5.05
N LEU A 61 5.13 -8.05 -6.08
CA LEU A 61 3.71 -7.83 -6.06
C LEU A 61 3.36 -6.54 -5.32
N MET A 62 2.89 -6.59 -4.12
CA MET A 62 2.44 -5.40 -3.43
C MET A 62 3.24 -5.09 -2.17
N ASP A 63 4.50 -5.44 -2.18
CA ASP A 63 5.32 -5.29 -1.00
C ASP A 63 5.82 -3.88 -0.72
N CYS A 64 5.76 -2.99 -1.68
CA CYS A 64 6.29 -1.64 -1.51
C CYS A 64 5.18 -0.64 -1.17
N ARG A 65 5.49 0.32 -0.33
CA ARG A 65 4.53 1.34 0.09
C ARG A 65 5.23 2.55 0.70
N PRO A 66 4.58 3.70 0.70
CA PRO A 66 5.13 4.88 1.37
C PRO A 66 5.20 4.62 2.87
N THR A 67 6.16 5.24 3.51
CA THR A 67 6.33 5.08 4.95
C THR A 67 6.97 6.33 5.55
N GLN A 68 7.36 6.25 6.80
CA GLN A 68 8.05 7.29 7.52
C GLN A 68 9.43 6.78 7.88
N SER A 69 10.41 7.66 7.91
CA SER A 69 11.74 7.29 8.33
C SER A 69 12.22 8.20 9.44
N ARG A 70 13.20 7.76 10.17
CA ARG A 70 13.84 8.57 11.22
C ARG A 70 15.28 8.08 11.43
N MET A 71 16.11 8.96 11.96
CA MET A 71 17.46 8.57 12.32
C MET A 71 17.46 8.30 13.82
N VAL A 72 18.06 7.22 14.22
CA VAL A 72 18.17 6.86 15.64
C VAL A 72 19.64 6.52 15.86
N GLY A 73 20.34 7.43 16.51
CA GLY A 73 21.78 7.23 16.71
C GLY A 73 22.50 7.22 15.38
N ASP A 74 23.06 6.09 15.04
CA ASP A 74 23.85 5.94 13.83
C ASP A 74 23.17 5.14 12.73
N HIS A 75 21.89 4.89 12.85
CA HIS A 75 21.17 4.11 11.84
C HIS A 75 19.80 4.68 11.55
N TYR A 76 19.24 4.29 10.44
CA TYR A 76 17.89 4.70 10.10
C TYR A 76 16.88 3.65 10.53
N GLU A 77 15.69 4.11 10.82
CA GLU A 77 14.56 3.24 11.04
C GLU A 77 13.42 3.67 10.13
N VAL A 78 12.63 2.74 9.67
CA VAL A 78 11.41 3.01 8.90
C VAL A 78 10.24 2.35 9.59
N LYS A 79 9.07 2.91 9.39
CA LYS A 79 7.89 2.37 10.03
C LYS A 79 7.29 1.34 9.11
N VAL A 80 7.24 0.10 9.53
CA VAL A 80 6.68 -0.98 8.72
C VAL A 80 5.51 -1.58 9.49
N ASP A 81 4.34 -1.50 8.91
CA ASP A 81 3.12 -2.01 9.52
C ASP A 81 2.96 -1.54 10.98
N GLY A 82 3.25 -0.26 11.17
CA GLY A 82 3.06 0.36 12.48
C GLY A 82 4.24 0.27 13.44
N ALA A 83 5.28 -0.46 13.09
CA ALA A 83 6.42 -0.64 14.00
C ALA A 83 7.70 -0.05 13.41
N TRP A 84 8.46 0.65 14.22
CA TRP A 84 9.74 1.19 13.78
C TRP A 84 10.73 0.03 13.65
N THR A 85 11.33 -0.08 12.49
CA THR A 85 12.18 -1.21 12.13
C THR A 85 13.54 -0.70 11.69
N PRO A 86 14.63 -1.18 12.28
CA PRO A 86 15.97 -0.75 11.89
C PRO A 86 16.28 -1.14 10.46
N VAL A 87 16.95 -0.27 9.74
CA VAL A 87 17.28 -0.48 8.34
C VAL A 87 18.75 -0.82 8.18
N PRO A 88 19.05 -2.01 7.72
CA PRO A 88 20.43 -2.34 7.41
C PRO A 88 20.92 -1.47 6.25
N PRO A 89 22.14 -0.98 6.29
CA PRO A 89 22.64 -0.09 5.23
C PRO A 89 22.54 -0.67 3.83
N ASP A 90 22.70 -1.99 3.69
CA ASP A 90 22.64 -2.62 2.38
C ASP A 90 21.23 -2.68 1.81
N LYS A 91 20.23 -2.29 2.57
CA LYS A 91 18.85 -2.27 2.07
C LYS A 91 18.45 -0.86 1.59
N ILE A 92 19.32 0.13 1.78
CA ILE A 92 19.00 1.48 1.37
C ILE A 92 19.32 1.66 -0.11
N ASN A 93 18.31 2.04 -0.89
CA ASN A 93 18.49 2.33 -2.29
C ASN A 93 18.81 3.80 -2.49
N ASN A 94 19.86 4.08 -3.26
CA ASN A 94 20.27 5.45 -3.48
C ASN A 94 19.49 6.09 -4.63
N VAL A 95 18.23 6.23 -4.42
CA VAL A 95 17.33 6.89 -5.38
C VAL A 95 16.41 7.79 -4.59
N ILE A 96 15.85 8.78 -5.25
CA ILE A 96 14.90 9.67 -4.60
C ILE A 96 13.54 9.34 -5.15
N ALA A 97 12.57 9.15 -4.28
CA ALA A 97 11.22 8.85 -4.70
C ALA A 97 10.58 10.07 -5.35
N PRO A 98 9.64 9.89 -6.25
CA PRO A 98 8.99 11.02 -6.93
C PRO A 98 8.32 12.01 -5.99
N ASP A 99 7.88 11.56 -4.83
CA ASP A 99 7.25 12.43 -3.84
C ASP A 99 8.26 12.96 -2.81
N GLY A 100 9.51 12.58 -2.93
CA GLY A 100 10.53 13.01 -1.97
C GLY A 100 10.40 12.37 -0.61
N GLY A 101 9.58 11.38 -0.46
CA GLY A 101 9.33 10.75 0.85
C GLY A 101 10.05 9.43 1.03
N ALA A 102 9.84 8.82 2.15
CA ALA A 102 10.40 7.49 2.42
C ALA A 102 9.48 6.41 1.89
N HIS A 103 10.04 5.33 1.40
CA HIS A 103 9.28 4.18 0.93
C HIS A 103 9.98 2.91 1.39
N VAL A 104 9.20 1.87 1.63
CA VAL A 104 9.75 0.59 2.07
C VAL A 104 9.15 -0.53 1.25
N CYS A 105 9.98 -1.51 0.91
CA CYS A 105 9.52 -2.73 0.28
C CYS A 105 9.85 -3.85 1.26
N ALA A 106 8.83 -4.47 1.79
CA ALA A 106 8.97 -5.48 2.83
C ALA A 106 7.78 -6.42 2.80
N PRO A 107 7.97 -7.67 3.16
CA PRO A 107 6.86 -8.60 3.21
C PRO A 107 5.99 -8.28 4.41
N LYS A 108 4.85 -8.93 4.51
CA LYS A 108 3.98 -8.74 5.64
C LYS A 108 4.76 -9.15 6.87
N GLN A 109 4.71 -8.34 7.90
CA GLN A 109 5.53 -8.52 9.08
C GLN A 109 4.93 -9.55 10.05
N GLU A 110 4.94 -10.80 9.64
CA GLU A 110 4.38 -11.86 10.45
C GLU A 110 5.37 -13.01 10.52
N GLY A 111 5.40 -13.70 11.61
CA GLY A 111 6.25 -14.86 11.77
C GLY A 111 7.70 -14.60 11.47
N VAL A 112 8.26 -15.37 10.58
CA VAL A 112 9.65 -15.25 10.21
C VAL A 112 9.96 -14.01 9.41
N ASN A 113 8.95 -13.34 8.92
CA ASN A 113 9.16 -12.14 8.13
C ASN A 113 9.28 -10.87 8.98
N ARG A 114 9.16 -11.01 10.29
CA ARG A 114 9.21 -9.85 11.14
C ARG A 114 10.60 -9.22 11.09
N GLY A 115 10.68 -7.97 10.76
CA GLY A 115 11.94 -7.26 10.63
C GLY A 115 12.62 -7.41 9.28
N VAL A 116 12.06 -8.20 8.37
CA VAL A 116 12.66 -8.40 7.06
C VAL A 116 12.36 -7.21 6.17
N LEU A 117 13.38 -6.67 5.53
CA LEU A 117 13.22 -5.57 4.59
C LEU A 117 13.91 -5.97 3.28
N PHE A 118 13.30 -5.61 2.16
CA PHE A 118 13.91 -5.86 0.86
C PHE A 118 14.65 -4.60 0.39
N CYS A 119 14.00 -3.47 0.46
CA CYS A 119 14.56 -2.20 0.00
C CYS A 119 13.95 -1.05 0.78
N VAL A 120 14.72 -0.01 0.99
CA VAL A 120 14.25 1.21 1.62
C VAL A 120 14.73 2.39 0.81
N VAL A 121 13.85 3.33 0.52
CA VAL A 121 14.18 4.58 -0.13
C VAL A 121 13.99 5.66 0.91
N LEU A 122 14.99 6.48 1.14
CA LEU A 122 14.94 7.54 2.14
C LEU A 122 14.71 8.90 1.49
N PRO A 123 14.21 9.87 2.23
CA PRO A 123 14.10 11.23 1.72
C PRO A 123 15.51 11.78 1.47
N PRO A 124 15.65 12.80 0.63
CA PRO A 124 16.96 13.36 0.33
C PRO A 124 17.75 13.80 1.56
N ASP A 125 17.07 14.21 2.59
CA ASP A 125 17.75 14.66 3.79
C ASP A 125 17.87 13.56 4.83
N GLY A 126 17.59 12.40 4.50
CA GLY A 126 17.75 11.25 5.43
C GLY A 126 16.53 10.90 6.25
#